data_2c8c3802fc0e71497a3539da073246e3
#
_entry.id   2c8c3802fc0e71497a3539da073246e3
#
_cell.length_a   1.000
_cell.length_b   1.000
_cell.length_c   1.000
_cell.angle_alpha   90.00
_cell.angle_beta   90.00
_cell.angle_gamma   90.00
#
_symmetry.space_group_name_H-M   'P 1'
#
loop_
_entity.id
_entity.type
_entity.pdbx_description
1 polymer ?
#
loop_
_entity_poly.entity_id
_entity_poly.type
_entity_poly.pdbx_seq_one_letter_code
_entity_poly.pdbx_strand_id
1 'polypeptide(L)'
;MGLNLDSMKSSHPVEVPVKRVFEISEIFDRISYSKGVSIIRMLENYVGSEAFQLGLRAYLKRHSYANTVTEDLWMALHEASGKPVADVMNTWTKKMGYPVLFVSQEQRKSHVCQLLFSQRRFLSSGLEEDESLWNIPVQVQTESELHSFLMKSRNTTFSLSARCDQIKWIKVNPHSYGFYRVKYEQSMLKKLYSPVLSKSLPPIDRLSLQQDLFALSKAGLSPLVEVFSLLEAYKYETDFKVFSDLTNNLNDLFLFVSNLPQSQTLSHYSYWIRRIYRPLFNNVRKFSQS
;
A
#
# COMPACT_ATOMS: atom_id res chain seq x y z
N MET A 1 9.75 -2.98 -1.56
CA MET A 1 10.86 -3.53 -0.76
C MET A 1 10.59 -3.39 0.74
N GLY A 2 10.37 -2.20 1.28
CA GLY A 2 10.10 -1.97 2.71
C GLY A 2 8.94 -2.79 3.28
N LEU A 3 7.80 -2.84 2.60
CA LEU A 3 6.64 -3.62 3.04
C LEU A 3 6.93 -5.13 3.20
N ASN A 4 7.78 -5.72 2.34
CA ASN A 4 8.08 -7.15 2.45
C ASN A 4 8.99 -7.47 3.64
N LEU A 5 9.96 -6.61 3.93
CA LEU A 5 10.86 -6.80 5.07
C LEU A 5 10.12 -6.56 6.40
N ASP A 6 9.31 -5.52 6.47
CA ASP A 6 8.59 -5.15 7.68
C ASP A 6 7.32 -6.01 7.93
N SER A 7 7.02 -6.98 7.03
CA SER A 7 5.97 -7.98 7.22
C SER A 7 6.40 -9.23 7.99
N MET A 8 7.65 -9.29 8.42
CA MET A 8 8.18 -10.42 9.20
C MET A 8 7.94 -10.22 10.69
N LYS A 9 7.82 -11.32 11.43
CA LYS A 9 7.72 -11.29 12.90
C LYS A 9 8.98 -10.72 13.56
N SER A 10 10.13 -10.93 12.93
CA SER A 10 11.45 -10.45 13.37
C SER A 10 11.79 -9.02 12.92
N SER A 11 10.79 -8.24 12.48
CA SER A 11 10.98 -6.83 12.14
C SER A 11 11.32 -6.00 13.39
N HIS A 12 11.79 -4.76 13.18
CA HIS A 12 12.06 -3.80 14.22
C HIS A 12 11.48 -2.41 13.88
N PRO A 13 11.32 -1.52 14.88
CA PRO A 13 10.92 -0.13 14.64
C PRO A 13 12.00 0.64 13.83
N VAL A 14 11.60 1.76 13.21
CA VAL A 14 12.57 2.70 12.60
C VAL A 14 13.40 3.38 13.68
N GLU A 15 12.77 3.77 14.79
CA GLU A 15 13.45 4.30 15.98
C GLU A 15 13.81 3.14 16.91
N VAL A 16 15.10 2.77 16.92
CA VAL A 16 15.65 1.76 17.81
C VAL A 16 16.51 2.47 18.86
N PRO A 17 16.29 2.25 20.17
CA PRO A 17 17.17 2.80 21.20
C PRO A 17 18.59 2.26 21.05
N VAL A 18 19.57 3.14 20.81
CA VAL A 18 20.98 2.80 20.72
C VAL A 18 21.64 3.03 22.08
N LYS A 19 22.16 1.97 22.68
CA LYS A 19 22.82 2.05 23.98
C LYS A 19 24.34 1.98 23.89
N ARG A 20 24.87 1.42 22.81
CA ARG A 20 26.30 1.19 22.62
C ARG A 20 26.72 1.57 21.20
N VAL A 21 27.96 2.06 21.07
CA VAL A 21 28.47 2.58 19.77
C VAL A 21 28.45 1.55 18.65
N PHE A 22 28.69 0.27 18.94
CA PHE A 22 28.69 -0.76 17.90
C PHE A 22 27.28 -1.09 17.37
N GLU A 23 26.22 -0.81 18.14
CA GLU A 23 24.82 -0.99 17.70
C GLU A 23 24.46 -0.01 16.59
N ILE A 24 25.21 1.09 16.43
CA ILE A 24 24.96 2.10 15.38
C ILE A 24 25.03 1.47 13.98
N SER A 25 25.98 0.57 13.74
CA SER A 25 26.11 -0.09 12.44
C SER A 25 24.96 -1.05 12.12
N GLU A 26 24.30 -1.60 13.12
CA GLU A 26 23.21 -2.55 12.97
C GLU A 26 21.90 -1.87 12.54
N ILE A 27 21.70 -0.59 12.88
CA ILE A 27 20.51 0.18 12.51
C ILE A 27 20.55 0.75 11.08
N PHE A 28 21.70 0.66 10.40
CA PHE A 28 21.83 1.03 8.97
C PHE A 28 21.34 -0.10 8.06
N ASP A 29 20.09 -0.47 8.20
CA ASP A 29 19.49 -1.57 7.49
C ASP A 29 18.40 -1.12 6.49
N ARG A 30 17.87 -2.10 5.76
CA ARG A 30 16.82 -1.84 4.76
C ARG A 30 15.48 -1.42 5.37
N ILE A 31 15.17 -1.77 6.62
CA ILE A 31 13.94 -1.34 7.28
C ILE A 31 14.07 0.14 7.60
N SER A 32 15.13 0.55 8.30
CA SER A 32 15.36 1.95 8.65
C SER A 32 15.30 2.87 7.43
N TYR A 33 15.95 2.49 6.32
CA TYR A 33 15.92 3.28 5.09
C TYR A 33 14.61 3.16 4.32
N SER A 34 14.17 1.95 3.97
CA SER A 34 13.02 1.79 3.07
C SER A 34 11.69 2.16 3.73
N LYS A 35 11.48 1.78 5.00
CA LYS A 35 10.30 2.21 5.75
C LYS A 35 10.42 3.70 6.08
N GLY A 36 11.60 4.17 6.53
CA GLY A 36 11.83 5.58 6.85
C GLY A 36 11.46 6.50 5.70
N VAL A 37 11.99 6.28 4.50
CA VAL A 37 11.64 7.06 3.29
C VAL A 37 10.14 7.01 3.01
N SER A 38 9.53 5.82 3.13
CA SER A 38 8.11 5.64 2.81
C SER A 38 7.20 6.40 3.79
N ILE A 39 7.49 6.37 5.09
CA ILE A 39 6.68 7.07 6.10
C ILE A 39 6.90 8.59 6.05
N ILE A 40 8.09 9.07 5.66
CA ILE A 40 8.32 10.51 5.42
C ILE A 40 7.54 10.98 4.18
N ARG A 41 7.52 10.20 3.09
CA ARG A 41 6.68 10.49 1.92
C ARG A 41 5.19 10.48 2.27
N MET A 42 4.74 9.56 3.11
CA MET A 42 3.37 9.54 3.64
C MET A 42 3.07 10.80 4.46
N LEU A 43 4.02 11.23 5.30
CA LEU A 43 3.90 12.44 6.10
C LEU A 43 3.82 13.70 5.23
N GLU A 44 4.68 13.83 4.23
CA GLU A 44 4.63 14.95 3.27
C GLU A 44 3.26 15.04 2.60
N ASN A 45 2.72 13.92 2.11
CA ASN A 45 1.38 13.90 1.53
C ASN A 45 0.30 14.27 2.57
N TYR A 46 0.45 13.83 3.81
CA TYR A 46 -0.49 14.12 4.88
C TYR A 46 -0.51 15.60 5.25
N VAL A 47 0.64 16.22 5.46
CA VAL A 47 0.72 17.63 5.87
C VAL A 47 0.54 18.59 4.69
N GLY A 48 0.88 18.17 3.48
CA GLY A 48 0.96 18.96 2.26
C GLY A 48 2.39 19.44 1.99
N SER A 49 2.80 19.46 0.71
CA SER A 49 4.19 19.75 0.31
C SER A 49 4.66 21.14 0.72
N GLU A 50 3.79 22.16 0.70
CA GLU A 50 4.13 23.52 1.13
C GLU A 50 4.43 23.59 2.63
N ALA A 51 3.52 23.06 3.48
CA ALA A 51 3.70 23.01 4.92
C ALA A 51 4.91 22.15 5.30
N PHE A 52 5.15 21.05 4.59
CA PHE A 52 6.32 20.19 4.77
C PHE A 52 7.62 20.98 4.51
N GLN A 53 7.70 21.71 3.40
CA GLN A 53 8.86 22.52 3.06
C GLN A 53 9.10 23.65 4.08
N LEU A 54 8.04 24.35 4.50
CA LEU A 54 8.13 25.41 5.52
C LEU A 54 8.61 24.86 6.86
N GLY A 55 8.06 23.73 7.31
CA GLY A 55 8.46 23.06 8.54
C GLY A 55 9.92 22.60 8.50
N LEU A 56 10.39 22.03 7.39
CA LEU A 56 11.79 21.65 7.22
C LEU A 56 12.73 22.86 7.28
N ARG A 57 12.36 23.96 6.63
CA ARG A 57 13.16 25.21 6.70
C ARG A 57 13.25 25.75 8.14
N ALA A 58 12.13 25.75 8.86
CA ALA A 58 12.09 26.19 10.25
C ALA A 58 12.94 25.28 11.15
N TYR A 59 12.82 23.97 10.98
CA TYR A 59 13.61 22.97 11.69
C TYR A 59 15.11 23.15 11.48
N LEU A 60 15.57 23.20 10.22
CA LEU A 60 16.98 23.38 9.89
C LEU A 60 17.57 24.71 10.39
N LYS A 61 16.76 25.79 10.33
CA LYS A 61 17.19 27.10 10.87
C LYS A 61 17.29 27.10 12.39
N ARG A 62 16.32 26.50 13.09
CA ARG A 62 16.25 26.45 14.57
C ARG A 62 17.40 25.65 15.15
N HIS A 63 17.79 24.57 14.48
CA HIS A 63 18.77 23.61 14.95
C HIS A 63 20.09 23.66 14.16
N SER A 64 20.42 24.82 13.54
CA SER A 64 21.65 24.99 12.76
C SER A 64 22.87 24.65 13.59
N TYR A 65 23.72 23.73 13.10
CA TYR A 65 24.95 23.24 13.76
C TYR A 65 24.74 22.63 15.15
N ALA A 66 23.52 22.19 15.46
CA ALA A 66 23.18 21.54 16.73
C ALA A 66 22.70 20.10 16.50
N ASN A 67 22.67 19.29 17.57
CA ASN A 67 22.05 17.99 17.56
C ASN A 67 20.54 18.12 17.72
N THR A 68 19.80 17.15 17.19
CA THR A 68 18.34 17.10 17.25
C THR A 68 17.85 15.72 17.63
N VAL A 69 16.60 15.65 18.08
CA VAL A 69 15.84 14.42 18.26
C VAL A 69 14.67 14.40 17.28
N THR A 70 14.06 13.26 17.10
CA THR A 70 12.94 13.07 16.13
C THR A 70 11.77 14.01 16.43
N GLU A 71 11.49 14.25 17.71
CA GLU A 71 10.42 15.13 18.17
C GLU A 71 10.58 16.60 17.70
N ASP A 72 11.81 17.07 17.55
CA ASP A 72 12.10 18.43 17.07
C ASP A 72 11.60 18.62 15.62
N LEU A 73 11.76 17.58 14.79
CA LEU A 73 11.22 17.59 13.43
C LEU A 73 9.70 17.55 13.43
N TRP A 74 9.10 16.68 14.28
CA TRP A 74 7.65 16.59 14.37
C TRP A 74 7.03 17.90 14.85
N MET A 75 7.66 18.59 15.78
CA MET A 75 7.22 19.90 16.27
C MET A 75 7.24 20.96 15.17
N ALA A 76 8.32 21.07 14.42
CA ALA A 76 8.42 22.05 13.34
C ALA A 76 7.39 21.80 12.22
N LEU A 77 7.14 20.54 11.88
CA LEU A 77 6.11 20.17 10.89
C LEU A 77 4.69 20.37 11.43
N HIS A 78 4.46 20.16 12.73
CA HIS A 78 3.20 20.47 13.40
C HIS A 78 2.91 21.98 13.34
N GLU A 79 3.88 22.82 13.72
CA GLU A 79 3.76 24.28 13.69
C GLU A 79 3.43 24.80 12.29
N ALA A 80 4.06 24.24 11.25
CA ALA A 80 3.85 24.64 9.87
C ALA A 80 2.50 24.18 9.27
N SER A 81 1.99 23.02 9.72
CA SER A 81 0.81 22.38 9.10
C SER A 81 -0.47 22.48 9.93
N GLY A 82 -0.36 22.75 11.24
CA GLY A 82 -1.47 22.65 12.20
C GLY A 82 -1.98 21.22 12.45
N LYS A 83 -1.29 20.18 11.90
CA LYS A 83 -1.70 18.78 12.02
C LYS A 83 -0.97 18.08 13.15
N PRO A 84 -1.57 17.07 13.80
CA PRO A 84 -0.98 16.32 14.92
C PRO A 84 0.13 15.37 14.44
N VAL A 85 1.27 15.91 13.97
CA VAL A 85 2.35 15.14 13.32
C VAL A 85 2.97 14.12 14.27
N ALA A 86 3.28 14.50 15.50
CA ALA A 86 3.87 13.59 16.48
C ALA A 86 2.94 12.40 16.79
N ASP A 87 1.64 12.65 16.98
CA ASP A 87 0.64 11.58 17.24
C ASP A 87 0.61 10.55 16.10
N VAL A 88 0.71 11.04 14.86
CA VAL A 88 0.73 10.17 13.69
C VAL A 88 2.05 9.43 13.64
N MET A 89 3.17 10.15 13.59
CA MET A 89 4.48 9.59 13.27
C MET A 89 5.04 8.65 14.34
N ASN A 90 4.77 8.90 15.62
CA ASN A 90 5.18 7.99 16.70
C ASN A 90 4.59 6.57 16.55
N THR A 91 3.42 6.44 15.91
CA THR A 91 2.86 5.11 15.64
C THR A 91 3.57 4.38 14.49
N TRP A 92 4.32 5.10 13.65
CA TRP A 92 5.04 4.55 12.50
C TRP A 92 6.54 4.36 12.77
N THR A 93 7.16 5.24 13.55
CA THR A 93 8.58 5.18 13.85
C THR A 93 8.91 4.27 15.02
N LYS A 94 8.05 4.25 16.07
CA LYS A 94 8.29 3.50 17.31
C LYS A 94 7.68 2.09 17.34
N LYS A 95 6.95 1.70 16.27
CA LYS A 95 6.36 0.36 16.14
C LYS A 95 6.93 -0.38 14.93
N MET A 96 7.21 -1.67 15.14
CA MET A 96 7.54 -2.59 14.04
C MET A 96 6.27 -2.95 13.26
N GLY A 97 6.44 -3.32 11.99
CA GLY A 97 5.34 -3.72 11.12
C GLY A 97 4.52 -2.55 10.60
N TYR A 98 3.46 -2.89 9.93
CA TYR A 98 2.52 -1.95 9.31
C TYR A 98 1.14 -2.58 9.18
N PRO A 99 0.07 -1.78 9.00
CA PRO A 99 -1.28 -2.31 8.93
C PRO A 99 -1.67 -2.80 7.53
N VAL A 100 -2.57 -3.77 7.49
CA VAL A 100 -3.49 -3.98 6.37
C VAL A 100 -4.83 -3.34 6.72
N LEU A 101 -5.38 -2.55 5.78
CA LEU A 101 -6.72 -2.00 5.85
C LEU A 101 -7.70 -2.92 5.12
N PHE A 102 -8.64 -3.48 5.85
CA PHE A 102 -9.81 -4.16 5.28
C PHE A 102 -10.85 -3.09 4.97
N VAL A 103 -11.36 -3.11 3.76
CA VAL A 103 -12.31 -2.11 3.27
C VAL A 103 -13.51 -2.80 2.67
N SER A 104 -14.69 -2.44 3.16
CA SER A 104 -15.98 -2.84 2.61
C SER A 104 -16.90 -1.64 2.42
N GLN A 105 -17.97 -1.81 1.66
CA GLN A 105 -18.95 -0.77 1.43
C GLN A 105 -20.35 -1.21 1.87
N GLU A 106 -21.11 -0.30 2.44
CA GLU A 106 -22.50 -0.52 2.86
C GLU A 106 -23.38 0.63 2.37
N GLN A 107 -24.53 0.28 1.77
CA GLN A 107 -25.56 1.24 1.41
C GLN A 107 -26.54 1.36 2.58
N ARG A 108 -26.53 2.48 3.29
CA ARG A 108 -27.52 2.75 4.36
C ARG A 108 -28.82 3.36 3.82
N LYS A 109 -29.86 3.36 4.67
CA LYS A 109 -31.18 3.93 4.36
C LYS A 109 -31.14 5.42 3.97
N SER A 110 -30.09 6.14 4.39
CA SER A 110 -29.81 7.55 4.05
C SER A 110 -29.37 7.79 2.60
N HIS A 111 -29.33 6.78 1.75
CA HIS A 111 -28.85 6.84 0.37
C HIS A 111 -27.37 7.25 0.19
N VAL A 112 -26.60 7.26 1.27
CA VAL A 112 -25.17 7.60 1.30
C VAL A 112 -24.35 6.31 1.37
N CYS A 113 -23.30 6.23 0.55
CA CYS A 113 -22.38 5.11 0.58
C CYS A 113 -21.44 5.24 1.79
N GLN A 114 -21.41 4.23 2.63
CA GLN A 114 -20.48 4.15 3.75
C GLN A 114 -19.37 3.15 3.45
N LEU A 115 -18.15 3.58 3.68
CA LEU A 115 -16.97 2.73 3.67
C LEU A 115 -16.64 2.34 5.11
N LEU A 116 -16.52 1.05 5.34
CA LEU A 116 -16.15 0.47 6.61
C LEU A 116 -14.68 0.08 6.53
N PHE A 117 -13.85 0.62 7.41
CA PHE A 117 -12.43 0.34 7.51
C PHE A 117 -12.13 -0.41 8.78
N SER A 118 -11.26 -1.40 8.70
CA SER A 118 -10.68 -2.05 9.87
C SER A 118 -9.18 -2.24 9.64
N GLN A 119 -8.35 -1.93 10.65
CA GLN A 119 -6.91 -2.13 10.57
C GLN A 119 -6.46 -3.30 11.43
N ARG A 120 -5.50 -4.07 10.91
CA ARG A 120 -4.76 -5.11 11.64
C ARG A 120 -3.31 -5.08 11.18
N ARG A 121 -2.38 -5.51 12.03
CA ARG A 121 -1.00 -5.70 11.62
C ARG A 121 -0.92 -6.74 10.50
N PHE A 122 -0.22 -6.40 9.41
CA PHE A 122 0.05 -7.34 8.33
C PHE A 122 1.30 -8.16 8.63
N LEU A 123 1.18 -9.47 8.52
CA LEU A 123 2.30 -10.41 8.54
C LEU A 123 2.27 -11.26 7.28
N SER A 124 3.44 -11.56 6.73
CA SER A 124 3.56 -12.46 5.56
C SER A 124 3.14 -13.91 5.88
N SER A 125 3.10 -14.26 7.16
CA SER A 125 2.61 -15.56 7.67
C SER A 125 1.10 -15.61 7.92
N GLY A 126 0.36 -14.55 7.68
CA GLY A 126 -1.06 -14.42 7.96
C GLY A 126 -1.37 -13.45 9.09
N LEU A 127 -2.63 -13.44 9.56
CA LEU A 127 -3.04 -12.61 10.70
C LEU A 127 -2.73 -13.34 12.01
N GLU A 128 -2.28 -12.56 12.97
CA GLU A 128 -2.15 -12.98 14.37
C GLU A 128 -2.92 -12.01 15.27
N GLU A 129 -3.17 -12.39 16.50
CA GLU A 129 -3.69 -11.49 17.52
C GLU A 129 -2.61 -10.44 17.86
N ASP A 130 -2.90 -9.19 17.60
CA ASP A 130 -1.98 -8.07 17.76
C ASP A 130 -2.79 -6.81 18.11
N GLU A 131 -2.42 -6.17 19.22
CA GLU A 131 -3.05 -4.95 19.71
C GLU A 131 -2.52 -3.68 19.04
N SER A 132 -1.56 -3.82 18.10
CA SER A 132 -0.96 -2.68 17.41
C SER A 132 -2.01 -1.88 16.65
N LEU A 133 -1.96 -0.57 16.83
CA LEU A 133 -2.76 0.41 16.10
C LEU A 133 -1.86 1.50 15.55
N TRP A 134 -2.15 1.92 14.33
CA TRP A 134 -1.50 3.05 13.67
C TRP A 134 -2.49 4.20 13.50
N ASN A 135 -1.99 5.41 13.59
CA ASN A 135 -2.71 6.58 13.15
C ASN A 135 -2.46 6.74 11.64
N ILE A 136 -3.44 6.33 10.83
CA ILE A 136 -3.27 6.16 9.40
C ILE A 136 -3.88 7.35 8.65
N PRO A 137 -3.09 8.17 7.94
CA PRO A 137 -3.63 9.11 6.95
C PRO A 137 -4.21 8.32 5.77
N VAL A 138 -5.54 8.17 5.75
CA VAL A 138 -6.24 7.43 4.70
C VAL A 138 -6.68 8.39 3.62
N GLN A 139 -6.39 8.04 2.37
CA GLN A 139 -6.95 8.68 1.19
C GLN A 139 -7.81 7.69 0.41
N VAL A 140 -8.94 8.18 -0.08
CA VAL A 140 -9.92 7.44 -0.87
C VAL A 140 -10.22 8.22 -2.12
N GLN A 141 -9.98 7.65 -3.28
CA GLN A 141 -10.26 8.24 -4.57
C GLN A 141 -11.39 7.47 -5.25
N THR A 142 -12.36 8.21 -5.78
CA THR A 142 -13.38 7.76 -6.72
C THR A 142 -13.02 8.25 -8.12
N GLU A 143 -13.87 7.99 -9.11
CA GLU A 143 -13.70 8.58 -10.44
C GLU A 143 -13.76 10.11 -10.48
N SER A 144 -14.37 10.74 -9.47
CA SER A 144 -14.65 12.19 -9.46
C SER A 144 -14.02 12.94 -8.29
N GLU A 145 -13.76 12.29 -7.17
CA GLU A 145 -13.41 12.96 -5.91
C GLU A 145 -12.27 12.27 -5.19
N LEU A 146 -11.45 13.06 -4.50
CA LEU A 146 -10.43 12.61 -3.56
C LEU A 146 -10.82 13.02 -2.14
N HIS A 147 -10.94 12.05 -1.25
CA HIS A 147 -11.22 12.27 0.16
C HIS A 147 -10.03 11.87 1.02
N SER A 148 -9.91 12.54 2.18
CA SER A 148 -8.83 12.25 3.14
C SER A 148 -9.36 12.31 4.56
N PHE A 149 -8.93 11.39 5.41
CA PHE A 149 -9.22 11.41 6.84
C PHE A 149 -8.11 10.71 7.63
N LEU A 150 -8.06 10.94 8.93
CA LEU A 150 -7.13 10.28 9.83
C LEU A 150 -7.84 9.17 10.61
N MET A 151 -7.45 7.91 10.37
CA MET A 151 -7.95 6.76 11.10
C MET A 151 -7.09 6.53 12.34
N LYS A 152 -7.69 6.66 13.55
CA LYS A 152 -7.00 6.48 14.85
C LYS A 152 -7.46 5.23 15.61
N SER A 153 -8.52 4.60 15.17
CA SER A 153 -9.13 3.44 15.84
C SER A 153 -9.01 2.17 15.01
N ARG A 154 -9.25 1.02 15.63
CA ARG A 154 -9.25 -0.28 14.95
C ARG A 154 -10.28 -0.33 13.82
N ASN A 155 -11.46 0.24 14.04
CA ASN A 155 -12.55 0.32 13.08
C ASN A 155 -12.97 1.78 12.89
N THR A 156 -13.24 2.17 11.65
CA THR A 156 -13.68 3.52 11.28
C THR A 156 -14.67 3.44 10.14
N THR A 157 -15.68 4.28 10.17
CA THR A 157 -16.63 4.44 9.06
C THR A 157 -16.41 5.80 8.41
N PHE A 158 -16.38 5.83 7.09
CA PHE A 158 -16.29 7.04 6.29
C PHE A 158 -17.45 7.12 5.31
N SER A 159 -18.15 8.26 5.25
CA SER A 159 -19.31 8.45 4.36
C SER A 159 -18.90 9.22 3.12
N LEU A 160 -19.25 8.69 1.94
CA LEU A 160 -19.14 9.37 0.66
C LEU A 160 -20.45 10.13 0.38
N SER A 161 -20.38 11.21 -0.37
CA SER A 161 -21.56 12.02 -0.72
C SER A 161 -22.53 11.33 -1.70
N ALA A 162 -22.04 10.35 -2.46
CA ALA A 162 -22.80 9.61 -3.46
C ALA A 162 -23.32 8.26 -2.95
N ARG A 163 -24.25 7.65 -3.69
CA ARG A 163 -24.73 6.28 -3.46
C ARG A 163 -23.69 5.26 -3.94
N CYS A 164 -23.60 4.10 -3.28
CA CYS A 164 -22.63 3.05 -3.65
C CYS A 164 -22.83 2.51 -5.08
N ASP A 165 -24.07 2.50 -5.58
CA ASP A 165 -24.39 2.04 -6.94
C ASP A 165 -24.02 3.07 -8.04
N GLN A 166 -23.89 4.34 -7.67
CA GLN A 166 -23.47 5.42 -8.56
C GLN A 166 -21.95 5.54 -8.68
N ILE A 167 -21.20 5.01 -7.69
CA ILE A 167 -19.74 5.04 -7.70
C ILE A 167 -19.21 3.88 -8.56
N LYS A 168 -18.50 4.22 -9.63
CA LYS A 168 -17.94 3.23 -10.56
C LYS A 168 -16.82 2.42 -9.93
N TRP A 169 -15.91 3.07 -9.20
CA TRP A 169 -14.80 2.43 -8.51
C TRP A 169 -14.30 3.28 -7.33
N ILE A 170 -13.66 2.61 -6.39
CA ILE A 170 -13.06 3.22 -5.22
C ILE A 170 -11.63 2.69 -5.11
N LYS A 171 -10.63 3.60 -5.11
CA LYS A 171 -9.22 3.29 -4.84
C LYS A 171 -8.81 3.89 -3.51
N VAL A 172 -8.47 3.04 -2.58
CA VAL A 172 -7.86 3.43 -1.30
C VAL A 172 -6.35 3.47 -1.47
N ASN A 173 -5.69 4.40 -0.80
CA ASN A 173 -4.26 4.66 -0.94
C ASN A 173 -3.85 5.01 -2.39
N PRO A 174 -4.50 6.02 -3.02
CA PRO A 174 -4.10 6.47 -4.35
C PRO A 174 -2.64 6.95 -4.32
N HIS A 175 -1.94 6.75 -5.45
CA HIS A 175 -0.51 7.06 -5.61
C HIS A 175 0.42 6.33 -4.62
N SER A 176 -0.09 5.35 -3.86
CA SER A 176 0.69 4.59 -2.88
C SER A 176 1.46 5.46 -1.90
N TYR A 177 0.87 6.55 -1.43
CA TYR A 177 1.51 7.41 -0.44
C TYR A 177 1.61 6.75 0.94
N GLY A 178 0.57 6.00 1.35
CA GLY A 178 0.54 5.35 2.64
C GLY A 178 1.38 4.07 2.69
N PHE A 179 2.06 3.84 3.80
CA PHE A 179 2.85 2.63 4.05
C PHE A 179 1.98 1.52 4.66
N TYR A 180 0.96 1.08 3.90
CA TYR A 180 0.03 0.02 4.31
C TYR A 180 -0.52 -0.72 3.10
N ARG A 181 -1.08 -1.92 3.33
CA ARG A 181 -1.78 -2.69 2.30
C ARG A 181 -3.28 -2.49 2.41
N VAL A 182 -3.98 -2.72 1.30
CA VAL A 182 -5.44 -2.60 1.23
C VAL A 182 -6.04 -3.92 0.78
N LYS A 183 -6.92 -4.49 1.63
CA LYS A 183 -7.78 -5.62 1.27
C LYS A 183 -9.18 -5.12 1.01
N TYR A 184 -9.58 -5.15 -0.23
CA TYR A 184 -10.94 -4.80 -0.65
C TYR A 184 -11.90 -5.97 -0.45
N GLU A 185 -13.16 -5.66 -0.13
CA GLU A 185 -14.26 -6.58 -0.35
C GLU A 185 -14.35 -6.96 -1.84
N GLN A 186 -14.76 -8.20 -2.14
CA GLN A 186 -14.76 -8.72 -3.52
C GLN A 186 -15.58 -7.88 -4.50
N SER A 187 -16.70 -7.32 -4.05
CA SER A 187 -17.57 -6.44 -4.85
C SER A 187 -16.84 -5.16 -5.29
N MET A 188 -16.06 -4.56 -4.38
CA MET A 188 -15.24 -3.37 -4.63
C MET A 188 -14.05 -3.69 -5.52
N LEU A 189 -13.39 -4.82 -5.28
CA LEU A 189 -12.26 -5.27 -6.10
C LEU A 189 -12.66 -5.48 -7.56
N LYS A 190 -13.83 -6.07 -7.81
CA LYS A 190 -14.37 -6.26 -9.17
C LYS A 190 -14.58 -4.94 -9.90
N LYS A 191 -14.98 -3.87 -9.20
CA LYS A 191 -15.13 -2.54 -9.79
C LYS A 191 -13.79 -1.93 -10.24
N LEU A 192 -12.67 -2.34 -9.65
CA LEU A 192 -11.33 -1.89 -10.06
C LEU A 192 -10.81 -2.54 -11.35
N TYR A 193 -11.47 -3.57 -11.86
CA TYR A 193 -11.10 -4.20 -13.14
C TYR A 193 -11.10 -3.20 -14.31
N SER A 194 -12.19 -2.46 -14.46
CA SER A 194 -12.35 -1.50 -15.57
C SER A 194 -11.28 -0.39 -15.56
N PRO A 195 -11.02 0.33 -14.46
CA PRO A 195 -10.01 1.39 -14.45
C PRO A 195 -8.57 0.86 -14.56
N VAL A 196 -8.29 -0.39 -14.21
CA VAL A 196 -7.01 -1.04 -14.51
C VAL A 196 -6.89 -1.33 -16.00
N LEU A 197 -7.90 -1.98 -16.60
CA LEU A 197 -7.90 -2.36 -18.01
C LEU A 197 -7.81 -1.15 -18.95
N SER A 198 -8.55 -0.07 -18.64
CA SER A 198 -8.53 1.18 -19.42
C SER A 198 -7.31 2.05 -19.12
N LYS A 199 -6.50 1.70 -18.13
CA LYS A 199 -5.36 2.49 -17.64
C LYS A 199 -5.76 3.89 -17.13
N SER A 200 -7.00 4.08 -16.70
CA SER A 200 -7.43 5.34 -16.07
C SER A 200 -6.86 5.50 -14.66
N LEU A 201 -6.48 4.39 -13.99
CA LEU A 201 -5.61 4.43 -12.82
C LEU A 201 -4.15 4.65 -13.25
N PRO A 202 -3.38 5.53 -12.57
CA PRO A 202 -1.96 5.73 -12.86
C PRO A 202 -1.14 4.45 -12.63
N PRO A 203 0.04 4.31 -13.27
CA PRO A 203 0.89 3.12 -13.16
C PRO A 203 1.17 2.71 -11.71
N ILE A 204 1.45 3.67 -10.84
CA ILE A 204 1.75 3.40 -9.43
C ILE A 204 0.57 2.75 -8.69
N ASP A 205 -0.67 3.09 -9.04
CA ASP A 205 -1.85 2.51 -8.43
C ASP A 205 -2.14 1.11 -8.96
N ARG A 206 -1.90 0.87 -10.26
CA ARG A 206 -1.96 -0.46 -10.84
C ARG A 206 -0.89 -1.37 -10.23
N LEU A 207 0.33 -0.84 -10.07
CA LEU A 207 1.43 -1.56 -9.40
C LEU A 207 1.07 -1.93 -7.97
N SER A 208 0.62 -0.96 -7.16
CA SER A 208 0.30 -1.21 -5.75
C SER A 208 -0.86 -2.19 -5.57
N LEU A 209 -1.86 -2.13 -6.44
CA LEU A 209 -3.02 -3.02 -6.37
C LEU A 209 -2.62 -4.48 -6.60
N GLN A 210 -1.79 -4.78 -7.60
CA GLN A 210 -1.30 -6.15 -7.81
C GLN A 210 -0.39 -6.60 -6.68
N GLN A 211 0.53 -5.75 -6.19
CA GLN A 211 1.41 -6.06 -5.06
C GLN A 211 0.63 -6.42 -3.79
N ASP A 212 -0.44 -5.67 -3.50
CA ASP A 212 -1.31 -5.97 -2.36
C ASP A 212 -2.01 -7.31 -2.54
N LEU A 213 -2.59 -7.57 -3.71
CA LEU A 213 -3.27 -8.84 -3.99
C LEU A 213 -2.36 -10.05 -3.85
N PHE A 214 -1.16 -10.01 -4.44
CA PHE A 214 -0.20 -11.11 -4.30
C PHE A 214 0.26 -11.30 -2.86
N ALA A 215 0.55 -10.21 -2.14
CA ALA A 215 0.98 -10.29 -0.75
C ALA A 215 -0.14 -10.82 0.16
N LEU A 216 -1.39 -10.36 -0.03
CA LEU A 216 -2.55 -10.85 0.70
C LEU A 216 -2.84 -12.32 0.41
N SER A 217 -2.68 -12.75 -0.84
CA SER A 217 -2.88 -14.15 -1.21
C SER A 217 -1.78 -15.06 -0.62
N LYS A 218 -0.51 -14.64 -0.68
CA LYS A 218 0.61 -15.36 -0.04
C LYS A 218 0.43 -15.47 1.48
N ALA A 219 -0.18 -14.48 2.11
CA ALA A 219 -0.50 -14.48 3.54
C ALA A 219 -1.81 -15.22 3.89
N GLY A 220 -2.49 -15.83 2.93
CA GLY A 220 -3.76 -16.53 3.15
C GLY A 220 -4.97 -15.63 3.42
N LEU A 221 -4.84 -14.31 3.20
CA LEU A 221 -5.90 -13.32 3.46
C LEU A 221 -6.84 -13.10 2.27
N SER A 222 -6.44 -13.49 1.06
CA SER A 222 -7.26 -13.46 -0.15
C SER A 222 -7.12 -14.77 -0.91
N PRO A 223 -8.22 -15.31 -1.44
CA PRO A 223 -8.13 -16.48 -2.28
C PRO A 223 -7.40 -16.14 -3.60
N LEU A 224 -6.57 -17.06 -4.09
CA LEU A 224 -5.78 -16.87 -5.30
C LEU A 224 -6.65 -16.57 -6.54
N VAL A 225 -7.90 -17.04 -6.56
CA VAL A 225 -8.85 -16.74 -7.63
C VAL A 225 -9.16 -15.24 -7.77
N GLU A 226 -9.10 -14.47 -6.69
CA GLU A 226 -9.25 -13.00 -6.75
C GLU A 226 -8.07 -12.35 -7.48
N VAL A 227 -6.85 -12.85 -7.23
CA VAL A 227 -5.65 -12.42 -7.93
C VAL A 227 -5.83 -12.66 -9.43
N PHE A 228 -6.12 -13.88 -9.83
CA PHE A 228 -6.32 -14.24 -11.24
C PHE A 228 -7.41 -13.43 -11.93
N SER A 229 -8.54 -13.22 -11.25
CA SER A 229 -9.66 -12.45 -11.80
C SER A 229 -9.27 -11.01 -12.12
N LEU A 230 -8.48 -10.36 -11.26
CA LEU A 230 -8.04 -8.99 -11.53
C LEU A 230 -6.89 -8.93 -12.54
N LEU A 231 -5.99 -9.93 -12.56
CA LEU A 231 -4.84 -9.93 -13.46
C LEU A 231 -5.22 -9.96 -14.94
N GLU A 232 -6.40 -10.43 -15.30
CA GLU A 232 -6.91 -10.30 -16.67
C GLU A 232 -7.04 -8.83 -17.13
N ALA A 233 -7.20 -7.88 -16.20
CA ALA A 233 -7.20 -6.47 -16.52
C ALA A 233 -5.84 -5.92 -16.96
N TYR A 234 -4.74 -6.60 -16.64
CA TYR A 234 -3.38 -6.19 -17.01
C TYR A 234 -2.93 -6.66 -18.40
N LYS A 235 -3.77 -7.37 -19.15
CA LYS A 235 -3.42 -7.93 -20.48
C LYS A 235 -2.94 -6.90 -21.53
N TYR A 236 -3.19 -5.61 -21.30
CA TYR A 236 -2.72 -4.52 -22.15
C TYR A 236 -1.77 -3.57 -21.42
N GLU A 237 -1.16 -4.01 -20.33
CA GLU A 237 -0.21 -3.19 -19.58
C GLU A 237 1.00 -2.82 -20.45
N THR A 238 1.46 -1.57 -20.31
CA THR A 238 2.58 -1.02 -21.08
C THR A 238 3.63 -0.37 -20.20
N ASP A 239 3.32 -0.12 -18.92
CA ASP A 239 4.31 0.41 -17.99
C ASP A 239 5.28 -0.70 -17.59
N PHE A 240 6.57 -0.43 -17.78
CA PHE A 240 7.63 -1.40 -17.53
C PHE A 240 7.68 -1.87 -16.07
N LYS A 241 7.48 -0.94 -15.10
CA LYS A 241 7.54 -1.29 -13.67
C LYS A 241 6.38 -2.17 -13.26
N VAL A 242 5.18 -1.85 -13.74
CA VAL A 242 3.97 -2.65 -13.49
C VAL A 242 4.13 -4.04 -14.09
N PHE A 243 4.60 -4.13 -15.33
CA PHE A 243 4.79 -5.39 -16.04
C PHE A 243 5.89 -6.25 -15.41
N SER A 244 7.04 -5.66 -15.10
CA SER A 244 8.17 -6.37 -14.48
C SER A 244 7.81 -6.95 -13.12
N ASP A 245 7.10 -6.19 -12.27
CA ASP A 245 6.65 -6.66 -10.96
C ASP A 245 5.61 -7.79 -11.09
N LEU A 246 4.67 -7.64 -12.03
CA LEU A 246 3.70 -8.69 -12.36
C LEU A 246 4.42 -9.99 -12.76
N THR A 247 5.41 -9.89 -13.63
CA THR A 247 6.19 -11.04 -14.09
C THR A 247 6.92 -11.74 -12.94
N ASN A 248 7.54 -10.96 -12.05
CA ASN A 248 8.24 -11.50 -10.89
C ASN A 248 7.27 -12.25 -9.95
N ASN A 249 6.12 -11.65 -9.64
CA ASN A 249 5.12 -12.29 -8.80
C ASN A 249 4.54 -13.57 -9.42
N LEU A 250 4.35 -13.60 -10.74
CA LEU A 250 3.90 -14.79 -11.46
C LEU A 250 4.99 -15.87 -11.51
N ASN A 251 6.26 -15.51 -11.66
CA ASN A 251 7.36 -16.47 -11.58
C ASN A 251 7.47 -17.09 -10.18
N ASP A 252 7.33 -16.31 -9.11
CA ASP A 252 7.27 -16.84 -7.74
C ASP A 252 6.13 -17.86 -7.58
N LEU A 253 4.95 -17.51 -8.12
CA LEU A 253 3.80 -18.41 -8.08
C LEU A 253 4.02 -19.67 -8.92
N PHE A 254 4.68 -19.55 -10.09
CA PHE A 254 5.06 -20.72 -10.91
C PHE A 254 5.95 -21.69 -10.14
N LEU A 255 6.98 -21.17 -9.47
CA LEU A 255 7.87 -22.00 -8.64
C LEU A 255 7.10 -22.73 -7.53
N PHE A 256 6.12 -22.07 -6.93
CA PHE A 256 5.25 -22.72 -5.94
C PHE A 256 4.39 -23.81 -6.57
N VAL A 257 3.70 -23.52 -7.67
CA VAL A 257 2.78 -24.46 -8.35
C VAL A 257 3.54 -25.66 -8.95
N SER A 258 4.75 -25.45 -9.47
CA SER A 258 5.57 -26.53 -10.06
C SER A 258 6.03 -27.58 -9.04
N ASN A 259 6.09 -27.21 -7.77
CA ASN A 259 6.44 -28.12 -6.68
C ASN A 259 5.22 -28.88 -6.09
N LEU A 260 4.00 -28.61 -6.58
CA LEU A 260 2.81 -29.33 -6.15
C LEU A 260 2.71 -30.69 -6.88
N PRO A 261 2.28 -31.76 -6.20
CA PRO A 261 2.25 -33.13 -6.76
C PRO A 261 1.24 -33.33 -7.90
N GLN A 262 0.41 -32.34 -8.22
CA GLN A 262 -0.65 -32.45 -9.23
C GLN A 262 -0.27 -31.80 -10.56
N SER A 263 -0.02 -32.61 -11.60
CA SER A 263 0.29 -32.13 -12.96
C SER A 263 -0.80 -31.25 -13.60
N GLN A 264 -2.06 -31.44 -13.24
CA GLN A 264 -3.18 -30.65 -13.75
C GLN A 264 -3.12 -29.19 -13.31
N THR A 265 -2.66 -28.91 -12.09
CA THR A 265 -2.54 -27.54 -11.58
C THR A 265 -1.54 -26.73 -12.40
N LEU A 266 -0.42 -27.34 -12.78
CA LEU A 266 0.59 -26.69 -13.61
C LEU A 266 0.09 -26.42 -15.04
N SER A 267 -0.68 -27.34 -15.64
CA SER A 267 -1.26 -27.14 -16.97
C SER A 267 -2.29 -26.02 -16.99
N HIS A 268 -3.16 -25.93 -15.99
CA HIS A 268 -4.12 -24.84 -15.83
C HIS A 268 -3.43 -23.49 -15.60
N TYR A 269 -2.39 -23.47 -14.76
CA TYR A 269 -1.58 -22.27 -14.54
C TYR A 269 -0.93 -21.80 -15.83
N SER A 270 -0.29 -22.71 -16.59
CA SER A 270 0.37 -22.40 -17.86
C SER A 270 -0.61 -21.88 -18.92
N TYR A 271 -1.80 -22.48 -19.01
CA TYR A 271 -2.87 -22.02 -19.89
C TYR A 271 -3.28 -20.59 -19.54
N TRP A 272 -3.48 -20.31 -18.24
CA TRP A 272 -3.94 -19.00 -17.77
C TRP A 272 -2.87 -17.91 -17.98
N ILE A 273 -1.60 -18.20 -17.71
CA ILE A 273 -0.46 -17.30 -17.98
C ILE A 273 -0.41 -16.92 -19.45
N ARG A 274 -0.59 -17.87 -20.37
CA ARG A 274 -0.63 -17.59 -21.81
C ARG A 274 -1.73 -16.62 -22.20
N ARG A 275 -2.87 -16.62 -21.54
CA ARG A 275 -3.95 -15.66 -21.80
C ARG A 275 -3.57 -14.23 -21.46
N ILE A 276 -2.79 -14.03 -20.40
CA ILE A 276 -2.32 -12.70 -19.98
C ILE A 276 -1.17 -12.23 -20.89
N TYR A 277 -0.16 -13.08 -21.09
CA TYR A 277 1.05 -12.67 -21.79
C TYR A 277 0.91 -12.59 -23.31
N ARG A 278 0.04 -13.38 -23.94
CA ARG A 278 -0.13 -13.38 -25.39
C ARG A 278 -0.49 -12.01 -25.99
N PRO A 279 -1.45 -11.26 -25.43
CA PRO A 279 -1.73 -9.90 -25.89
C PRO A 279 -0.56 -8.94 -25.69
N LEU A 280 0.14 -9.05 -24.56
CA LEU A 280 1.32 -8.25 -24.23
C LEU A 280 2.46 -8.49 -25.22
N PHE A 281 2.75 -9.76 -25.51
CA PHE A 281 3.79 -10.15 -26.46
C PHE A 281 3.50 -9.66 -27.89
N ASN A 282 2.25 -9.72 -28.32
CA ASN A 282 1.82 -9.22 -29.62
C ASN A 282 1.98 -7.70 -29.73
N ASN A 283 1.79 -6.95 -28.67
CA ASN A 283 2.04 -5.51 -28.63
C ASN A 283 3.52 -5.17 -28.73
N VAL A 284 4.39 -5.85 -27.98
CA VAL A 284 5.85 -5.65 -28.06
C VAL A 284 6.37 -5.94 -29.46
N ARG A 285 5.88 -7.00 -30.11
CA ARG A 285 6.28 -7.38 -31.47
C ARG A 285 5.92 -6.34 -32.52
N LYS A 286 4.82 -5.61 -32.36
CA LYS A 286 4.43 -4.50 -33.23
C LYS A 286 5.39 -3.31 -33.12
N PHE A 287 5.91 -3.01 -31.91
CA PHE A 287 6.89 -1.94 -31.70
C PHE A 287 8.29 -2.25 -32.25
N SER A 288 8.66 -3.53 -32.41
CA SER A 288 9.95 -3.92 -32.99
C SER A 288 9.94 -3.99 -34.52
N GLN A 289 8.79 -3.78 -35.17
CA GLN A 289 8.63 -3.81 -36.62
C GLN A 289 8.29 -2.42 -37.20
N SER A 290 8.13 -1.41 -36.37
CA SER A 290 8.00 0.01 -36.71
C SER A 290 9.30 0.76 -36.44
#